data_1fc3caa4f6196561afb14dc89e65e67d
#
_entry.id   1fc3caa4f6196561afb14dc89e65e67d
#
_cell.length_a   1.000
_cell.length_b   1.000
_cell.length_c   1.000
_cell.angle_alpha   90.00
_cell.angle_beta   90.00
_cell.angle_gamma   90.00
#
_symmetry.space_group_name_H-M   'P 1'
#
loop_
_entity.id
_entity.type
_entity.pdbx_description
1 polymer ?
#
loop_
_entity_poly.entity_id
_entity_poly.type
_entity_poly.pdbx_seq_one_letter_code
_entity_poly.pdbx_strand_id
1 'polypeptide(L)'
;PYKLPPPTAYSQFAVQAFDLEAFDYILKPYDEKRIQRTIKRYADSLELRENHRSPGEIINTSQRISLQTKDKTVMISPAQEIIIISTEKSDRSLFYTTSGIIESRMALRDAEQLLAPHGFFRTHKGYIVNLAMIQELESQDNGTLLLTMNYFPKEKVPVSRHYIKDFKNTLHIS
;
A
#
# COMPACT_ATOMS: atom_id res chain seq x y z
N PRO A 1 36.28 -34.78 -12.03
CA PRO A 1 35.49 -34.32 -10.91
C PRO A 1 35.67 -32.80 -10.78
N TYR A 2 34.66 -32.06 -11.19
CA TYR A 2 34.62 -30.59 -11.03
C TYR A 2 34.37 -30.27 -9.57
N LYS A 3 35.37 -29.77 -8.88
CA LYS A 3 35.25 -29.18 -7.55
C LYS A 3 34.56 -27.84 -7.68
N LEU A 4 33.33 -27.69 -7.20
CA LEU A 4 32.68 -26.40 -7.06
C LEU A 4 33.52 -25.50 -6.15
N PRO A 5 33.79 -24.24 -6.51
CA PRO A 5 34.45 -23.31 -5.62
C PRO A 5 33.60 -23.05 -4.38
N PRO A 6 34.20 -22.75 -3.23
CA PRO A 6 33.43 -22.49 -2.00
C PRO A 6 32.52 -21.27 -2.20
N PRO A 7 31.35 -21.21 -1.52
CA PRO A 7 30.45 -20.08 -1.60
C PRO A 7 31.19 -18.82 -1.12
N THR A 8 31.48 -17.93 -2.04
CA THR A 8 32.15 -16.68 -1.74
C THR A 8 31.20 -15.75 -1.00
N ALA A 9 31.71 -14.89 -0.10
CA ALA A 9 30.97 -13.92 0.72
C ALA A 9 29.99 -13.01 -0.06
N TYR A 10 30.03 -13.04 -1.38
CA TYR A 10 29.17 -12.29 -2.29
C TYR A 10 27.74 -12.84 -2.42
N SER A 11 27.49 -14.10 -2.06
CA SER A 11 26.16 -14.68 -2.10
C SER A 11 25.22 -14.12 -1.02
N GLN A 12 25.76 -13.64 0.10
CA GLN A 12 24.99 -13.04 1.18
C GLN A 12 24.36 -11.71 0.77
N PHE A 13 25.05 -10.90 -0.03
CA PHE A 13 24.52 -9.63 -0.51
C PHE A 13 23.47 -9.79 -1.61
N ALA A 14 23.52 -10.86 -2.38
CA ALA A 14 22.48 -11.17 -3.37
C ALA A 14 21.15 -11.52 -2.69
N VAL A 15 21.19 -12.27 -1.58
CA VAL A 15 20.01 -12.58 -0.76
C VAL A 15 19.44 -11.31 -0.13
N GLN A 16 20.28 -10.46 0.46
CA GLN A 16 19.87 -9.17 1.02
C GLN A 16 19.26 -8.22 -0.02
N ALA A 17 19.81 -8.18 -1.25
CA ALA A 17 19.25 -7.40 -2.34
C ALA A 17 17.87 -7.91 -2.76
N PHE A 18 17.62 -9.22 -2.69
CA PHE A 18 16.33 -9.83 -2.94
C PHE A 18 15.32 -9.48 -1.85
N ASP A 19 15.73 -9.51 -0.58
CA ASP A 19 14.89 -9.12 0.56
C ASP A 19 14.53 -7.62 0.56
N LEU A 20 15.36 -6.78 -0.08
CA LEU A 20 15.13 -5.35 -0.26
C LEU A 20 14.35 -5.02 -1.55
N GLU A 21 13.83 -6.02 -2.26
CA GLU A 21 13.10 -5.86 -3.53
C GLU A 21 13.92 -5.08 -4.60
N ALA A 22 15.25 -5.19 -4.56
CA ALA A 22 16.11 -4.55 -5.55
C ALA A 22 15.80 -5.11 -6.95
N PHE A 23 15.64 -4.22 -7.94
CA PHE A 23 15.32 -4.61 -9.31
C PHE A 23 16.43 -5.44 -9.96
N ASP A 24 17.68 -5.17 -9.62
CA ASP A 24 18.85 -5.94 -10.03
C ASP A 24 20.01 -5.75 -9.04
N TYR A 25 21.00 -6.64 -9.09
CA TYR A 25 22.18 -6.63 -8.24
C TYR A 25 23.45 -6.68 -9.11
N ILE A 26 24.27 -5.64 -8.99
CA ILE A 26 25.48 -5.49 -9.80
C ILE A 26 26.74 -5.57 -8.91
N LEU A 27 27.59 -6.57 -9.16
CA LEU A 27 28.87 -6.75 -8.47
C LEU A 27 29.92 -5.76 -8.97
N LYS A 28 30.75 -5.27 -8.06
CA LYS A 28 32.01 -4.56 -8.41
C LYS A 28 33.08 -5.56 -8.82
N PRO A 29 33.93 -5.26 -9.83
CA PRO A 29 33.96 -4.05 -10.66
C PRO A 29 32.77 -3.97 -11.61
N TYR A 30 32.27 -2.76 -11.86
CA TYR A 30 31.10 -2.53 -12.71
C TYR A 30 31.42 -2.81 -14.17
N ASP A 31 30.65 -3.69 -14.80
CA ASP A 31 30.65 -3.87 -16.25
C ASP A 31 29.60 -2.92 -16.86
N GLU A 32 30.05 -2.00 -17.69
CA GLU A 32 29.21 -1.00 -18.35
C GLU A 32 28.07 -1.65 -19.16
N LYS A 33 28.38 -2.76 -19.86
CA LYS A 33 27.35 -3.52 -20.61
C LYS A 33 26.27 -4.10 -19.70
N ARG A 34 26.63 -4.49 -18.46
CA ARG A 34 25.69 -5.03 -17.50
C ARG A 34 24.81 -3.91 -16.94
N ILE A 35 25.38 -2.74 -16.65
CA ILE A 35 24.63 -1.55 -16.22
C ILE A 35 23.63 -1.14 -17.31
N GLN A 36 24.06 -1.02 -18.56
CA GLN A 36 23.18 -0.69 -19.68
C GLN A 36 22.04 -1.71 -19.86
N ARG A 37 22.35 -3.01 -19.70
CA ARG A 37 21.34 -4.07 -19.76
C ARG A 37 20.32 -3.96 -18.65
N THR A 38 20.74 -3.65 -17.42
CA THR A 38 19.85 -3.44 -16.27
C THR A 38 18.97 -2.23 -16.47
N ILE A 39 19.54 -1.11 -16.94
CA ILE A 39 18.77 0.11 -17.26
C ILE A 39 17.76 -0.18 -18.38
N LYS A 40 18.15 -0.88 -19.43
CA LYS A 40 17.25 -1.25 -20.51
C LYS A 40 16.10 -2.13 -20.03
N ARG A 41 16.39 -3.17 -19.24
CA ARG A 41 15.34 -4.03 -18.63
C ARG A 41 14.37 -3.24 -17.76
N TYR A 42 14.87 -2.24 -17.02
CA TYR A 42 14.03 -1.36 -16.23
C TYR A 42 13.15 -0.47 -17.14
N ALA A 43 13.71 0.15 -18.16
CA ALA A 43 12.99 0.94 -19.14
C ALA A 43 11.93 0.09 -19.89
N ASP A 44 12.30 -1.11 -20.38
CA ASP A 44 11.37 -2.05 -21.01
C ASP A 44 10.23 -2.46 -20.05
N SER A 45 10.52 -2.60 -18.76
CA SER A 45 9.50 -2.89 -17.74
C SER A 45 8.54 -1.72 -17.51
N LEU A 46 9.00 -0.48 -17.67
CA LEU A 46 8.17 0.72 -17.61
C LEU A 46 7.29 0.84 -18.87
N GLU A 47 7.85 0.61 -20.05
CA GLU A 47 7.10 0.64 -21.31
C GLU A 47 6.03 -0.46 -21.39
N LEU A 48 6.31 -1.66 -20.87
CA LEU A 48 5.32 -2.73 -20.74
C LEU A 48 4.19 -2.32 -19.77
N ARG A 49 4.48 -1.52 -18.74
CA ARG A 49 3.48 -0.95 -17.84
C ARG A 49 2.64 0.16 -18.51
N GLU A 50 3.23 0.92 -19.45
CA GLU A 50 2.52 1.97 -20.19
C GLU A 50 1.65 1.42 -21.34
N ASN A 51 2.13 0.41 -22.06
CA ASN A 51 1.42 -0.16 -23.21
C ASN A 51 0.22 -1.07 -22.83
N HIS A 52 0.08 -1.44 -21.57
CA HIS A 52 -1.09 -2.17 -21.05
C HIS A 52 -2.12 -1.25 -20.38
N ARG A 53 -2.01 0.07 -20.56
CA ARG A 53 -3.02 1.03 -20.12
C ARG A 53 -4.20 1.03 -21.07
N SER A 54 -5.19 0.21 -20.81
CA SER A 54 -6.56 0.52 -21.21
C SER A 54 -6.99 1.78 -20.45
N PRO A 55 -7.62 2.79 -21.09
CA PRO A 55 -8.11 3.97 -20.41
C PRO A 55 -9.25 3.56 -19.46
N GLY A 56 -8.93 3.30 -18.20
CA GLY A 56 -9.90 2.92 -17.18
C GLY A 56 -9.40 2.04 -16.03
N GLU A 57 -8.26 1.34 -16.17
CA GLU A 57 -7.76 0.46 -15.11
C GLU A 57 -6.27 0.65 -14.84
N ILE A 58 -5.95 1.64 -13.98
CA ILE A 58 -4.67 1.61 -13.25
C ILE A 58 -4.92 0.83 -11.96
N ILE A 59 -5.04 -0.47 -12.07
CA ILE A 59 -4.95 -1.34 -10.91
C ILE A 59 -3.52 -1.85 -10.87
N ASN A 60 -2.71 -1.23 -10.05
CA ASN A 60 -1.36 -1.70 -9.71
C ASN A 60 -1.51 -2.97 -8.84
N THR A 61 -1.80 -4.11 -9.51
CA THR A 61 -2.06 -5.42 -8.87
C THR A 61 -0.82 -6.06 -8.26
N SER A 62 0.33 -5.38 -8.27
CA SER A 62 1.61 -6.01 -7.95
C SER A 62 2.11 -5.80 -6.50
N GLN A 63 1.46 -4.97 -5.70
CA GLN A 63 1.90 -4.74 -4.32
C GLN A 63 0.91 -5.31 -3.32
N ARG A 64 1.15 -6.57 -2.93
CA ARG A 64 0.47 -7.17 -1.77
C ARG A 64 1.26 -6.82 -0.51
N ILE A 65 0.54 -6.50 0.55
CA ILE A 65 1.11 -6.31 1.89
C ILE A 65 0.77 -7.51 2.77
N SER A 66 1.57 -7.72 3.80
CA SER A 66 1.32 -8.74 4.81
C SER A 66 0.71 -8.11 6.07
N LEU A 67 -0.43 -8.63 6.51
CA LEU A 67 -1.04 -8.29 7.80
C LEU A 67 -0.83 -9.44 8.78
N GLN A 68 -0.12 -9.17 9.87
CA GLN A 68 0.03 -10.13 10.95
C GLN A 68 -1.20 -10.09 11.86
N THR A 69 -1.90 -11.20 11.97
CA THR A 69 -2.96 -11.43 12.92
C THR A 69 -2.44 -12.21 14.14
N LYS A 70 -3.33 -12.61 15.05
CA LYS A 70 -2.95 -13.43 16.20
C LYS A 70 -2.36 -14.78 15.79
N ASP A 71 -2.94 -15.41 14.76
CA ASP A 71 -2.69 -16.83 14.45
C ASP A 71 -2.06 -17.06 13.06
N LYS A 72 -2.04 -16.05 12.21
CA LYS A 72 -1.55 -16.17 10.82
C LYS A 72 -1.12 -14.84 10.21
N THR A 73 -0.41 -14.91 9.10
CA THR A 73 -0.14 -13.77 8.22
C THR A 73 -1.09 -13.84 7.02
N VAL A 74 -1.78 -12.73 6.75
CA VAL A 74 -2.70 -12.59 5.62
C VAL A 74 -2.05 -11.70 4.58
N MET A 75 -1.99 -12.17 3.33
CA MET A 75 -1.53 -11.38 2.19
C MET A 75 -2.71 -10.69 1.53
N ILE A 76 -2.67 -9.37 1.41
CA ILE A 76 -3.79 -8.55 0.94
C ILE A 76 -3.33 -7.51 -0.09
N SER A 77 -4.15 -7.22 -1.08
CA SER A 77 -3.94 -6.14 -2.06
C SER A 77 -4.60 -4.86 -1.56
N PRO A 78 -3.83 -3.85 -1.09
CA PRO A 78 -4.39 -2.72 -0.37
C PRO A 78 -5.47 -1.98 -1.15
N ALA A 79 -5.16 -1.53 -2.35
CA ALA A 79 -6.05 -0.70 -3.15
C ALA A 79 -7.39 -1.38 -3.50
N GLN A 80 -7.41 -2.72 -3.59
CA GLN A 80 -8.58 -3.49 -4.01
C GLN A 80 -9.40 -4.04 -2.85
N GLU A 81 -8.71 -4.41 -1.77
CA GLU A 81 -9.34 -5.20 -0.71
C GLU A 81 -9.55 -4.43 0.60
N ILE A 82 -8.71 -3.41 0.91
CA ILE A 82 -8.86 -2.62 2.14
C ILE A 82 -9.76 -1.41 1.89
N ILE A 83 -10.74 -1.21 2.76
CA ILE A 83 -11.72 -0.13 2.67
C ILE A 83 -11.53 0.89 3.79
N ILE A 84 -11.46 0.43 5.05
CA ILE A 84 -11.29 1.24 6.25
C ILE A 84 -10.27 0.58 7.15
N ILE A 85 -9.48 1.38 7.86
CA ILE A 85 -8.70 0.93 9.01
C ILE A 85 -9.14 1.75 10.21
N SER A 86 -9.47 1.09 11.30
CA SER A 86 -9.96 1.74 12.52
C SER A 86 -9.32 1.17 13.79
N THR A 87 -9.08 2.04 14.76
CA THR A 87 -8.70 1.68 16.13
C THR A 87 -9.76 2.07 17.17
N GLU A 88 -10.94 2.55 16.72
CA GLU A 88 -11.96 3.08 17.64
C GLU A 88 -12.68 2.00 18.46
N LYS A 89 -12.75 0.77 17.96
CA LYS A 89 -13.46 -0.33 18.60
C LYS A 89 -12.54 -1.39 19.20
N SER A 90 -11.24 -1.18 19.16
CA SER A 90 -10.26 -2.15 19.63
C SER A 90 -8.95 -1.44 20.00
N ASP A 91 -8.17 -2.03 20.88
CA ASP A 91 -6.77 -1.67 21.16
C ASP A 91 -5.82 -2.05 20.00
N ARG A 92 -6.36 -2.68 18.97
CA ARG A 92 -5.67 -3.08 17.74
C ARG A 92 -6.30 -2.43 16.52
N SER A 93 -5.57 -2.43 15.42
CA SER A 93 -6.09 -1.97 14.14
C SER A 93 -7.02 -3.02 13.51
N LEU A 94 -8.24 -2.60 13.22
CA LEU A 94 -9.23 -3.37 12.48
C LEU A 94 -9.19 -2.95 11.02
N PHE A 95 -8.84 -3.87 10.15
CA PHE A 95 -8.83 -3.70 8.70
C PHE A 95 -10.15 -4.22 8.15
N TYR A 96 -11.02 -3.32 7.73
CA TYR A 96 -12.28 -3.63 7.05
C TYR A 96 -11.97 -3.90 5.59
N THR A 97 -12.18 -5.12 5.15
CA THR A 97 -11.83 -5.58 3.81
C THR A 97 -13.04 -6.09 3.06
N THR A 98 -12.92 -6.24 1.74
CA THR A 98 -13.98 -6.82 0.89
C THR A 98 -14.41 -8.22 1.33
N SER A 99 -13.54 -8.95 2.02
CA SER A 99 -13.78 -10.33 2.50
C SER A 99 -14.10 -10.44 3.99
N GLY A 100 -14.13 -9.31 4.72
CA GLY A 100 -14.42 -9.28 6.16
C GLY A 100 -13.45 -8.41 6.94
N ILE A 101 -13.49 -8.49 8.26
CA ILE A 101 -12.67 -7.69 9.16
C ILE A 101 -11.46 -8.50 9.61
N ILE A 102 -10.27 -7.93 9.45
CA ILE A 102 -9.00 -8.52 9.90
C ILE A 102 -8.45 -7.67 11.05
N GLU A 103 -8.22 -8.30 12.20
CA GLU A 103 -7.57 -7.66 13.33
C GLU A 103 -6.05 -7.84 13.24
N SER A 104 -5.29 -6.74 13.30
CA SER A 104 -3.84 -6.75 13.22
C SER A 104 -3.20 -5.94 14.36
N ARG A 105 -1.96 -6.29 14.71
CA ARG A 105 -1.13 -5.55 15.66
C ARG A 105 -0.45 -4.33 15.04
N MET A 106 -0.58 -4.12 13.74
CA MET A 106 0.01 -2.98 13.04
C MET A 106 -0.55 -1.67 13.62
N ALA A 107 0.32 -0.79 14.07
CA ALA A 107 -0.12 0.52 14.56
C ALA A 107 -0.70 1.36 13.41
N LEU A 108 -1.69 2.22 13.73
CA LEU A 108 -2.35 3.04 12.71
C LEU A 108 -1.37 3.98 11.97
N ARG A 109 -0.32 4.43 12.67
CA ARG A 109 0.75 5.24 12.08
C ARG A 109 1.56 4.47 11.03
N ASP A 110 1.87 3.21 11.32
CA ASP A 110 2.63 2.36 10.40
C ASP A 110 1.77 2.00 9.18
N ALA A 111 0.48 1.74 9.40
CA ALA A 111 -0.51 1.55 8.33
C ALA A 111 -0.63 2.80 7.45
N GLU A 112 -0.65 4.00 8.03
CA GLU A 112 -0.70 5.26 7.29
C GLU A 112 0.50 5.42 6.35
N GLN A 113 1.71 5.18 6.84
CA GLN A 113 2.94 5.28 6.04
C GLN A 113 2.97 4.22 4.92
N LEU A 114 2.63 2.97 5.26
CA LEU A 114 2.62 1.87 4.32
C LEU A 114 1.60 2.06 3.19
N LEU A 115 0.43 2.63 3.51
CA LEU A 115 -0.71 2.70 2.60
C LEU A 115 -0.85 4.06 1.88
N ALA A 116 -0.10 5.08 2.27
CA ALA A 116 -0.13 6.38 1.59
C ALA A 116 0.07 6.28 0.06
N PRO A 117 1.01 5.46 -0.47
CA PRO A 117 1.20 5.30 -1.91
C PRO A 117 0.02 4.60 -2.62
N HIS A 118 -0.89 3.98 -1.87
CA HIS A 118 -2.01 3.20 -2.39
C HIS A 118 -3.35 3.95 -2.38
N GLY A 119 -3.33 5.28 -2.22
CA GLY A 119 -4.55 6.09 -2.23
C GLY A 119 -5.34 6.06 -0.92
N PHE A 120 -4.67 5.84 0.20
CA PHE A 120 -5.26 5.92 1.53
C PHE A 120 -5.02 7.29 2.16
N PHE A 121 -5.99 7.70 2.97
CA PHE A 121 -5.94 8.99 3.68
C PHE A 121 -6.39 8.83 5.13
N ARG A 122 -5.68 9.46 6.04
CA ARG A 122 -6.06 9.53 7.44
C ARG A 122 -7.09 10.62 7.67
N THR A 123 -8.29 10.25 8.06
CA THR A 123 -9.43 11.18 8.23
C THR A 123 -9.65 11.58 9.69
N HIS A 124 -9.15 10.77 10.62
CA HIS A 124 -9.32 10.96 12.05
C HIS A 124 -8.14 10.32 12.81
N LYS A 125 -7.94 10.68 14.08
CA LYS A 125 -6.91 10.02 14.93
C LYS A 125 -7.01 8.50 14.94
N GLY A 126 -8.23 7.95 14.76
CA GLY A 126 -8.52 6.52 14.80
C GLY A 126 -8.94 5.92 13.45
N TYR A 127 -8.90 6.67 12.33
CA TYR A 127 -9.38 6.17 11.04
C TYR A 127 -8.44 6.53 9.88
N ILE A 128 -8.24 5.53 9.00
CA ILE A 128 -7.67 5.67 7.65
C ILE A 128 -8.66 5.06 6.67
N VAL A 129 -8.87 5.69 5.52
CA VAL A 129 -9.79 5.22 4.48
C VAL A 129 -9.11 5.10 3.13
N ASN A 130 -9.60 4.17 2.33
CA ASN A 130 -9.29 4.09 0.91
C ASN A 130 -10.15 5.11 0.17
N LEU A 131 -9.52 6.13 -0.42
CA LEU A 131 -10.21 7.22 -1.11
C LEU A 131 -11.06 6.72 -2.29
N ALA A 132 -10.62 5.68 -2.99
CA ALA A 132 -11.36 5.10 -4.12
C ALA A 132 -12.64 4.35 -3.68
N MET A 133 -12.78 4.04 -2.39
CA MET A 133 -13.93 3.31 -1.84
C MET A 133 -14.94 4.22 -1.12
N ILE A 134 -14.76 5.52 -1.21
CA ILE A 134 -15.75 6.49 -0.68
C ILE A 134 -16.98 6.47 -1.59
N GLN A 135 -18.16 6.26 -0.99
CA GLN A 135 -19.44 6.29 -1.69
C GLN A 135 -20.11 7.67 -1.58
N GLU A 136 -20.07 8.27 -0.38
CA GLU A 136 -20.80 9.50 -0.09
C GLU A 136 -20.08 10.33 0.98
N LEU A 137 -20.23 11.65 0.90
CA LEU A 137 -19.76 12.61 1.88
C LEU A 137 -20.94 13.43 2.40
N GLU A 138 -21.12 13.48 3.72
CA GLU A 138 -22.15 14.28 4.40
C GLU A 138 -21.47 15.35 5.25
N SER A 139 -21.84 16.62 5.01
CA SER A 139 -21.42 17.74 5.88
C SER A 139 -22.24 17.74 7.16
N GLN A 140 -21.57 17.94 8.29
CA GLN A 140 -22.19 18.04 9.61
C GLN A 140 -22.20 19.48 10.10
N ASP A 141 -23.21 19.88 10.88
CA ASP A 141 -23.38 21.23 11.42
C ASP A 141 -22.20 21.73 12.27
N ASN A 142 -21.45 20.81 12.86
CA ASN A 142 -20.26 21.09 13.67
C ASN A 142 -18.99 21.35 12.84
N GLY A 143 -19.08 21.40 11.49
CA GLY A 143 -17.96 21.60 10.60
C GLY A 143 -17.05 20.38 10.46
N THR A 144 -17.57 19.16 10.68
CA THR A 144 -16.93 17.88 10.34
C THR A 144 -17.61 17.29 9.11
N LEU A 145 -17.00 16.24 8.53
CA LEU A 145 -17.61 15.44 7.47
C LEU A 145 -17.81 14.01 7.98
N LEU A 146 -18.83 13.34 7.46
CA LEU A 146 -19.02 11.90 7.61
C LEU A 146 -18.92 11.23 6.24
N LEU A 147 -18.16 10.15 6.18
CA LEU A 147 -17.99 9.34 4.98
C LEU A 147 -18.85 8.07 5.09
N THR A 148 -19.54 7.75 4.01
CA THR A 148 -20.11 6.43 3.78
C THR A 148 -19.16 5.68 2.84
N MET A 149 -18.78 4.46 3.24
CA MET A 149 -17.83 3.65 2.49
C MET A 149 -18.54 2.51 1.77
N ASN A 150 -18.07 2.18 0.56
CA ASN A 150 -18.50 0.95 -0.12
C ASN A 150 -18.28 -0.27 0.79
N TYR A 151 -19.10 -1.29 0.67
CA TYR A 151 -19.11 -2.53 1.45
C TYR A 151 -19.51 -2.37 2.92
N PHE A 152 -19.30 -1.17 3.52
CA PHE A 152 -19.62 -0.90 4.93
C PHE A 152 -20.46 0.37 5.10
N PRO A 153 -21.67 0.46 4.47
CA PRO A 153 -22.46 1.71 4.48
C PRO A 153 -23.02 2.07 5.87
N LYS A 154 -23.04 1.12 6.80
CA LYS A 154 -23.45 1.36 8.19
C LYS A 154 -22.32 1.93 9.05
N GLU A 155 -21.08 1.79 8.63
CA GLU A 155 -19.91 2.30 9.34
C GLU A 155 -19.62 3.72 8.85
N LYS A 156 -20.14 4.71 9.59
CA LYS A 156 -19.89 6.12 9.27
C LYS A 156 -18.50 6.54 9.76
N VAL A 157 -17.65 6.98 8.85
CA VAL A 157 -16.26 7.35 9.17
C VAL A 157 -16.13 8.88 9.27
N PRO A 158 -15.71 9.43 10.42
CA PRO A 158 -15.56 10.87 10.58
C PRO A 158 -14.31 11.40 9.87
N VAL A 159 -14.42 12.60 9.29
CA VAL A 159 -13.27 13.45 8.94
C VAL A 159 -13.23 14.58 9.96
N SER A 160 -12.26 14.54 10.84
CA SER A 160 -12.14 15.57 11.88
C SER A 160 -11.61 16.89 11.31
N ARG A 161 -11.91 18.00 11.99
CA ARG A 161 -11.55 19.37 11.54
C ARG A 161 -10.08 19.52 11.15
N HIS A 162 -9.20 18.82 11.85
CA HIS A 162 -7.75 18.84 11.58
C HIS A 162 -7.41 18.32 10.18
N TYR A 163 -8.15 17.33 9.68
CA TYR A 163 -7.87 16.66 8.39
C TYR A 163 -8.71 17.20 7.22
N ILE A 164 -9.78 17.99 7.47
CA ILE A 164 -10.73 18.41 6.43
C ILE A 164 -10.06 19.16 5.29
N LYS A 165 -9.18 20.12 5.59
CA LYS A 165 -8.52 20.93 4.57
C LYS A 165 -7.71 20.08 3.59
N ASP A 166 -6.88 19.21 4.13
CA ASP A 166 -6.02 18.34 3.32
C ASP A 166 -6.83 17.27 2.60
N PHE A 167 -7.88 16.75 3.24
CA PHE A 167 -8.82 15.81 2.66
C PHE A 167 -9.54 16.41 1.43
N LYS A 168 -10.09 17.61 1.56
CA LYS A 168 -10.74 18.30 0.46
C LYS A 168 -9.77 18.60 -0.69
N ASN A 169 -8.56 19.05 -0.37
CA ASN A 169 -7.51 19.28 -1.37
C ASN A 169 -7.17 18.00 -2.13
N THR A 170 -7.03 16.88 -1.43
CA THR A 170 -6.70 15.58 -2.04
C THR A 170 -7.80 15.09 -2.99
N LEU A 171 -9.07 15.35 -2.66
CA LEU A 171 -10.21 14.96 -3.49
C LEU A 171 -10.62 16.07 -4.51
N HIS A 172 -9.92 17.22 -4.55
CA HIS A 172 -10.24 18.37 -5.41
C HIS A 172 -11.69 18.86 -5.26
N ILE A 173 -12.23 18.85 -4.02
CA ILE A 173 -13.56 19.32 -3.69
C ILE A 173 -13.52 20.65 -2.91
N SER A 174 -14.52 21.48 -3.15
CA SER A 174 -14.65 22.81 -2.52
C SER A 174 -15.27 22.73 -1.13
#